data_a7cf7ac83b5262256f1421b8ce70127d
#
_entry.id   a7cf7ac83b5262256f1421b8ce70127d
#
_cell.length_a   1.000
_cell.length_b   1.000
_cell.length_c   1.000
_cell.angle_alpha   90.00
_cell.angle_beta   90.00
_cell.angle_gamma   90.00
#
_symmetry.space_group_name_H-M   'P 1'
#
loop_
_entity.id
_entity.type
_entity.pdbx_description
1 polymer ?
#
loop_
_entity_poly.entity_id
_entity_poly.type
_entity_poly.pdbx_seq_one_letter_code
_entity_poly.pdbx_strand_id
1 'polypeptide(L)'
;IHDCLVNKGHGGFVIGSEMSRGIKNVLVENCTFLGTDVGVRMKSALGRGGVIENINIKNINMVDIKEQAIILTMSYVLNSLNRNEEINGIDKDDIPYIKNINFEGINCLGAKEAVVIEPLKDMPETITDIHIKASSFVTSGENRVECDCLTSEQTTYEIL
;
A
#
# COMPACT_ATOMS: atom_id res chain seq x y z
N ILE A 1 -13.82 -9.50 -0.62
CA ILE A 1 -12.86 -10.61 -0.82
C ILE A 1 -12.62 -11.21 0.54
N HIS A 2 -12.85 -12.53 0.69
CA HIS A 2 -12.62 -13.18 1.97
C HIS A 2 -12.22 -14.66 1.82
N ASP A 3 -11.59 -15.20 2.87
CA ASP A 3 -11.23 -16.61 2.98
C ASP A 3 -10.38 -17.13 1.81
N CYS A 4 -9.44 -16.29 1.32
CA CYS A 4 -8.60 -16.61 0.18
C CYS A 4 -7.18 -16.99 0.59
N LEU A 5 -6.58 -17.90 -0.16
CA LEU A 5 -5.17 -18.22 -0.12
C LEU A 5 -4.49 -17.78 -1.41
N VAL A 6 -3.45 -16.94 -1.30
CA VAL A 6 -2.58 -16.57 -2.42
C VAL A 6 -1.20 -17.17 -2.18
N ASN A 7 -0.73 -17.97 -3.11
CA ASN A 7 0.56 -18.66 -2.99
C ASN A 7 1.47 -18.28 -4.18
N LYS A 8 2.63 -17.69 -3.88
CA LYS A 8 3.67 -17.31 -4.85
C LYS A 8 3.18 -16.38 -5.97
N GLY A 9 2.33 -15.43 -5.65
CA GLY A 9 1.87 -14.39 -6.57
C GLY A 9 2.76 -13.15 -6.53
N HIS A 10 2.57 -12.24 -7.51
CA HIS A 10 3.24 -10.94 -7.51
C HIS A 10 2.75 -10.02 -6.36
N GLY A 11 1.53 -10.25 -5.86
CA GLY A 11 1.00 -9.59 -4.67
C GLY A 11 -0.18 -10.37 -4.09
N GLY A 12 -0.35 -10.32 -2.78
CA GLY A 12 -1.48 -10.94 -2.09
C GLY A 12 -2.78 -10.22 -2.45
N PHE A 13 -2.83 -8.92 -2.26
CA PHE A 13 -3.90 -8.03 -2.70
C PHE A 13 -3.32 -6.78 -3.35
N VAL A 14 -3.74 -6.46 -4.57
CA VAL A 14 -3.16 -5.35 -5.35
C VAL A 14 -4.26 -4.48 -5.96
N ILE A 15 -4.15 -3.16 -5.79
CA ILE A 15 -4.93 -2.15 -6.48
C ILE A 15 -3.99 -1.34 -7.38
N GLY A 16 -4.40 -1.12 -8.61
CA GLY A 16 -3.69 -0.25 -9.55
C GLY A 16 -2.69 -0.99 -10.44
N SER A 17 -1.95 -0.26 -11.18
CA SER A 17 -1.82 1.20 -11.29
C SER A 17 -2.94 1.88 -12.11
N GLU A 18 -3.71 1.14 -12.91
CA GLU A 18 -4.83 1.64 -13.71
C GLU A 18 -6.07 1.80 -12.83
N MET A 19 -6.27 3.00 -12.27
CA MET A 19 -7.37 3.28 -11.34
C MET A 19 -7.98 4.67 -11.57
N SER A 20 -7.94 5.17 -12.80
CA SER A 20 -8.33 6.53 -13.17
C SER A 20 -9.76 6.93 -12.81
N ARG A 21 -10.66 5.96 -12.60
CA ARG A 21 -12.03 6.21 -12.10
C ARG A 21 -12.21 5.97 -10.61
N GLY A 22 -11.10 5.66 -9.93
CA GLY A 22 -11.07 5.37 -8.49
C GLY A 22 -11.59 3.99 -8.13
N ILE A 23 -11.31 3.59 -6.89
CA ILE A 23 -11.76 2.34 -6.28
C ILE A 23 -12.19 2.67 -4.85
N LYS A 24 -13.40 2.27 -4.47
CA LYS A 24 -13.96 2.61 -3.16
C LYS A 24 -14.67 1.45 -2.51
N ASN A 25 -14.73 1.47 -1.17
CA ASN A 25 -15.55 0.57 -0.37
C ASN A 25 -15.20 -0.91 -0.58
N VAL A 26 -13.92 -1.25 -0.43
CA VAL A 26 -13.45 -2.63 -0.53
C VAL A 26 -13.15 -3.19 0.87
N LEU A 27 -13.62 -4.40 1.12
CA LEU A 27 -13.23 -5.21 2.28
C LEU A 27 -12.45 -6.44 1.80
N VAL A 28 -11.27 -6.65 2.40
CA VAL A 28 -10.46 -7.87 2.26
C VAL A 28 -10.27 -8.44 3.64
N GLU A 29 -10.68 -9.68 3.87
CA GLU A 29 -10.61 -10.27 5.20
C GLU A 29 -10.31 -11.78 5.22
N ASN A 30 -9.72 -12.23 6.33
CA ASN A 30 -9.46 -13.65 6.59
C ASN A 30 -8.66 -14.32 5.47
N CYS A 31 -7.67 -13.65 4.91
CA CYS A 31 -6.85 -14.18 3.82
C CYS A 31 -5.44 -14.52 4.29
N THR A 32 -4.80 -15.41 3.54
CA THR A 32 -3.41 -15.81 3.77
C THR A 32 -2.59 -15.61 2.49
N PHE A 33 -1.45 -14.92 2.61
CA PHE A 33 -0.51 -14.68 1.52
C PHE A 33 0.81 -15.39 1.84
N LEU A 34 1.23 -16.32 0.98
CA LEU A 34 2.42 -17.15 1.16
C LEU A 34 3.43 -16.93 0.04
N GLY A 35 4.63 -16.46 0.36
CA GLY A 35 5.73 -16.31 -0.60
C GLY A 35 5.41 -15.37 -1.76
N THR A 36 4.51 -14.41 -1.59
CA THR A 36 4.23 -13.39 -2.61
C THR A 36 5.34 -12.34 -2.64
N ASP A 37 5.51 -11.65 -3.77
CA ASP A 37 6.53 -10.59 -3.84
C ASP A 37 6.18 -9.43 -2.88
N VAL A 38 4.90 -9.05 -2.80
CA VAL A 38 4.38 -8.10 -1.80
C VAL A 38 3.12 -8.65 -1.14
N GLY A 39 2.82 -8.22 0.08
CA GLY A 39 1.58 -8.58 0.75
C GLY A 39 0.41 -7.78 0.19
N VAL A 40 0.30 -6.52 0.55
CA VAL A 40 -0.70 -5.57 0.04
C VAL A 40 -0.02 -4.44 -0.70
N ARG A 41 -0.48 -4.16 -1.91
CA ARG A 41 0.01 -3.03 -2.71
C ARG A 41 -1.13 -2.18 -3.24
N MET A 42 -1.05 -0.88 -3.01
CA MET A 42 -1.85 0.12 -3.73
C MET A 42 -0.89 1.05 -4.45
N LYS A 43 -1.07 1.20 -5.75
CA LYS A 43 -0.14 1.94 -6.58
C LYS A 43 -0.85 2.81 -7.61
N SER A 44 -0.30 3.99 -7.84
CA SER A 44 -0.68 4.89 -8.91
C SER A 44 0.52 5.72 -9.36
N ALA A 45 0.29 6.68 -10.23
CA ALA A 45 1.28 7.63 -10.70
C ALA A 45 0.60 8.93 -11.14
N LEU A 46 1.34 10.01 -11.14
CA LEU A 46 0.88 11.28 -11.73
C LEU A 46 0.38 11.06 -13.17
N GLY A 47 -0.68 11.77 -13.55
CA GLY A 47 -1.33 11.61 -14.85
C GLY A 47 -2.41 10.52 -14.92
N ARG A 48 -2.63 9.77 -13.83
CA ARG A 48 -3.66 8.72 -13.79
C ARG A 48 -4.95 9.15 -13.12
N GLY A 49 -4.89 10.14 -12.23
CA GLY A 49 -6.04 10.60 -11.46
C GLY A 49 -6.67 9.51 -10.60
N GLY A 50 -7.92 9.73 -10.22
CA GLY A 50 -8.73 8.81 -9.44
C GLY A 50 -8.38 8.74 -7.95
N VAL A 51 -9.25 8.11 -7.17
CA VAL A 51 -9.12 8.00 -5.73
C VAL A 51 -9.30 6.55 -5.28
N ILE A 52 -8.33 6.02 -4.55
CA ILE A 52 -8.49 4.79 -3.76
C ILE A 52 -8.93 5.22 -2.36
N GLU A 53 -10.14 4.87 -1.95
CA GLU A 53 -10.63 5.28 -0.63
C GLU A 53 -11.53 4.24 0.04
N ASN A 54 -11.57 4.30 1.37
CA ASN A 54 -12.40 3.44 2.18
C ASN A 54 -12.12 1.95 1.92
N ILE A 55 -10.85 1.56 2.07
CA ILE A 55 -10.38 0.19 1.93
C ILE A 55 -10.11 -0.37 3.32
N ASN A 56 -10.74 -1.48 3.65
CA ASN A 56 -10.55 -2.17 4.92
C ASN A 56 -9.91 -3.53 4.67
N ILE A 57 -8.81 -3.80 5.36
CA ILE A 57 -8.03 -5.03 5.23
C ILE A 57 -7.86 -5.62 6.63
N LYS A 58 -8.46 -6.81 6.85
CA LYS A 58 -8.59 -7.39 8.19
C LYS A 58 -8.17 -8.84 8.25
N ASN A 59 -7.54 -9.22 9.37
CA ASN A 59 -7.20 -10.61 9.68
C ASN A 59 -6.42 -11.27 8.53
N ILE A 60 -5.28 -10.69 8.16
CA ILE A 60 -4.42 -11.20 7.09
C ILE A 60 -3.18 -11.85 7.69
N ASN A 61 -2.92 -13.09 7.30
CA ASN A 61 -1.66 -13.76 7.59
C ASN A 61 -0.74 -13.68 6.37
N MET A 62 0.48 -13.22 6.58
CA MET A 62 1.52 -13.09 5.56
C MET A 62 2.75 -13.89 6.01
N VAL A 63 3.28 -14.73 5.14
CA VAL A 63 4.48 -15.53 5.42
C VAL A 63 5.42 -15.47 4.23
N ASP A 64 6.72 -15.25 4.50
CA ASP A 64 7.78 -15.20 3.49
C ASP A 64 7.49 -14.20 2.35
N ILE A 65 7.05 -13.01 2.68
CA ILE A 65 6.87 -11.91 1.74
C ILE A 65 8.25 -11.41 1.32
N LYS A 66 8.52 -11.38 0.01
CA LYS A 66 9.88 -11.12 -0.49
C LYS A 66 10.32 -9.67 -0.34
N GLU A 67 9.39 -8.73 -0.47
CA GLU A 67 9.67 -7.29 -0.39
C GLU A 67 8.85 -6.65 0.74
N GLN A 68 7.78 -5.95 0.46
CA GLN A 68 6.99 -5.22 1.46
C GLN A 68 5.74 -5.98 1.89
N ALA A 69 5.47 -6.01 3.20
CA ALA A 69 4.18 -6.49 3.67
C ALA A 69 3.05 -5.55 3.24
N ILE A 70 3.25 -4.24 3.36
CA ILE A 70 2.32 -3.20 2.91
C ILE A 70 3.11 -2.14 2.13
N ILE A 71 2.65 -1.83 0.91
CA ILE A 71 3.19 -0.70 0.14
C ILE A 71 2.07 0.12 -0.50
N LEU A 72 2.08 1.43 -0.21
CA LEU A 72 1.23 2.44 -0.82
C LEU A 72 2.15 3.41 -1.57
N THR A 73 2.06 3.46 -2.91
CA THR A 73 3.03 4.26 -3.70
C THR A 73 2.38 4.99 -4.84
N MET A 74 2.78 6.24 -5.00
CA MET A 74 2.49 7.08 -6.17
C MET A 74 3.66 7.12 -7.16
N SER A 75 4.74 6.42 -6.87
CA SER A 75 5.96 6.39 -7.69
C SER A 75 5.99 5.25 -8.71
N TYR A 76 4.82 4.73 -9.11
CA TYR A 76 4.76 3.66 -10.10
C TYR A 76 5.09 4.19 -11.50
N VAL A 77 6.32 3.99 -11.92
CA VAL A 77 6.80 4.38 -13.24
C VAL A 77 6.44 3.30 -14.25
N LEU A 78 5.53 3.61 -15.17
CA LEU A 78 5.50 2.92 -16.46
C LEU A 78 6.76 3.34 -17.23
N ASN A 79 7.52 2.36 -17.70
CA ASN A 79 8.69 2.59 -18.55
C ASN A 79 8.43 3.72 -19.56
N SER A 80 9.16 4.83 -19.45
CA SER A 80 9.27 5.93 -20.41
C SER A 80 8.66 7.31 -20.11
N LEU A 81 7.95 7.53 -19.02
CA LEU A 81 7.62 8.90 -18.66
C LEU A 81 8.63 9.40 -17.62
N ASN A 82 9.37 10.44 -17.97
CA ASN A 82 10.44 10.99 -17.16
C ASN A 82 9.94 11.41 -15.78
N ARG A 83 10.63 10.99 -14.72
CA ARG A 83 10.42 11.42 -13.32
C ARG A 83 10.55 12.94 -13.11
N ASN A 84 10.83 13.69 -14.15
CA ASN A 84 11.16 15.12 -14.12
C ASN A 84 10.17 15.99 -14.88
N GLU A 85 8.99 15.49 -15.26
CA GLU A 85 7.97 16.40 -15.79
C GLU A 85 7.46 17.24 -14.63
N GLU A 86 7.76 18.54 -14.72
CA GLU A 86 7.36 19.55 -13.75
C GLU A 86 5.84 19.51 -13.60
N ILE A 87 5.37 19.59 -12.36
CA ILE A 87 3.95 19.64 -11.96
C ILE A 87 3.23 20.88 -12.56
N ASN A 88 3.94 21.73 -13.26
CA ASN A 88 3.44 22.92 -13.92
C ASN A 88 2.56 22.56 -15.14
N GLY A 89 1.26 22.66 -14.97
CA GLY A 89 0.27 22.46 -16.03
C GLY A 89 -0.48 21.13 -15.98
N ILE A 90 -0.34 20.35 -14.90
CA ILE A 90 -1.11 19.11 -14.69
C ILE A 90 -2.53 19.47 -14.27
N ASP A 91 -3.50 18.86 -14.91
CA ASP A 91 -4.90 18.97 -14.51
C ASP A 91 -5.08 18.34 -13.12
N LYS A 92 -5.88 18.97 -12.28
CA LYS A 92 -6.19 18.41 -10.94
C LYS A 92 -6.82 17.03 -11.02
N ASP A 93 -7.51 16.75 -12.11
CA ASP A 93 -8.13 15.44 -12.35
C ASP A 93 -7.11 14.34 -12.64
N ASP A 94 -5.87 14.69 -12.98
CA ASP A 94 -4.77 13.76 -13.22
C ASP A 94 -3.98 13.39 -11.95
N ILE A 95 -4.29 14.02 -10.82
CA ILE A 95 -3.65 13.75 -9.54
C ILE A 95 -4.36 12.57 -8.85
N PRO A 96 -3.68 11.44 -8.62
CA PRO A 96 -4.26 10.32 -7.88
C PRO A 96 -4.19 10.54 -6.37
N TYR A 97 -5.14 9.94 -5.63
CA TYR A 97 -5.17 9.96 -4.17
C TYR A 97 -5.39 8.56 -3.59
N ILE A 98 -4.76 8.29 -2.45
CA ILE A 98 -5.02 7.14 -1.58
C ILE A 98 -5.39 7.69 -0.20
N LYS A 99 -6.57 7.36 0.31
CA LYS A 99 -7.04 7.88 1.60
C LYS A 99 -8.00 6.94 2.31
N ASN A 100 -8.05 7.06 3.64
CA ASN A 100 -8.91 6.25 4.50
C ASN A 100 -8.71 4.75 4.26
N ILE A 101 -7.49 4.28 4.52
CA ILE A 101 -7.10 2.88 4.40
C ILE A 101 -6.88 2.31 5.79
N ASN A 102 -7.58 1.24 6.12
CA ASN A 102 -7.54 0.63 7.43
C ASN A 102 -7.02 -0.80 7.36
N PHE A 103 -5.98 -1.08 8.10
CA PHE A 103 -5.40 -2.39 8.32
C PHE A 103 -5.64 -2.81 9.78
N GLU A 104 -6.23 -3.97 10.00
CA GLU A 104 -6.51 -4.50 11.34
C GLU A 104 -6.18 -5.99 11.43
N GLY A 105 -5.39 -6.38 12.42
CA GLY A 105 -5.05 -7.77 12.63
C GLY A 105 -4.17 -8.36 11.51
N ILE A 106 -3.19 -7.59 11.03
CA ILE A 106 -2.21 -8.08 10.07
C ILE A 106 -1.10 -8.80 10.83
N ASN A 107 -0.85 -10.04 10.48
CA ASN A 107 0.23 -10.83 11.03
C ASN A 107 1.21 -11.20 9.92
N CYS A 108 2.39 -10.62 9.93
CA CYS A 108 3.43 -10.84 8.93
C CYS A 108 4.66 -11.49 9.56
N LEU A 109 4.98 -12.69 9.11
CA LEU A 109 6.18 -13.44 9.48
C LEU A 109 7.14 -13.50 8.29
N GLY A 110 8.07 -12.55 8.24
CA GLY A 110 9.07 -12.46 7.19
C GLY A 110 8.62 -11.56 6.03
N ALA A 111 9.16 -10.37 6.01
CA ALA A 111 9.17 -9.44 4.88
C ALA A 111 10.49 -8.67 4.93
N LYS A 112 10.83 -7.97 3.87
CA LYS A 112 11.98 -7.06 3.88
C LYS A 112 11.65 -5.78 4.64
N GLU A 113 10.51 -5.18 4.35
CA GLU A 113 9.98 -4.00 5.02
C GLU A 113 8.53 -4.24 5.42
N ALA A 114 8.10 -3.75 6.59
CA ALA A 114 6.70 -3.90 7.00
C ALA A 114 5.80 -2.91 6.25
N VAL A 115 6.11 -1.63 6.32
CA VAL A 115 5.28 -0.57 5.75
C VAL A 115 6.13 0.40 4.94
N VAL A 116 5.73 0.59 3.68
CA VAL A 116 6.28 1.59 2.78
C VAL A 116 5.17 2.49 2.27
N ILE A 117 5.33 3.81 2.46
CA ILE A 117 4.38 4.82 1.98
C ILE A 117 5.15 5.91 1.25
N GLU A 118 4.87 6.04 -0.05
CA GLU A 118 5.54 6.94 -0.98
C GLU A 118 4.49 7.81 -1.70
N PRO A 119 4.15 9.00 -1.18
CA PRO A 119 3.28 9.95 -1.89
C PRO A 119 3.96 10.50 -3.15
N LEU A 120 3.24 11.31 -3.92
CA LEU A 120 3.84 12.10 -4.98
C LEU A 120 4.88 13.06 -4.38
N LYS A 121 6.00 13.22 -5.08
CA LYS A 121 7.02 14.17 -4.71
C LYS A 121 6.41 15.57 -4.57
N ASP A 122 6.73 16.27 -3.50
CA ASP A 122 6.23 17.62 -3.17
C ASP A 122 4.70 17.72 -2.94
N MET A 123 3.99 16.56 -2.87
CA MET A 123 2.55 16.46 -2.62
C MET A 123 2.22 15.35 -1.60
N PRO A 124 2.65 15.48 -0.34
CA PRO A 124 2.44 14.44 0.67
C PRO A 124 0.96 14.16 0.94
N GLU A 125 0.07 15.11 0.69
CA GLU A 125 -1.38 15.00 0.83
C GLU A 125 -2.03 14.01 -0.16
N THR A 126 -1.29 13.49 -1.12
CA THR A 126 -1.80 12.47 -2.05
C THR A 126 -2.00 11.11 -1.39
N ILE A 127 -1.39 10.88 -0.22
CA ILE A 127 -1.66 9.73 0.64
C ILE A 127 -1.99 10.22 2.05
N THR A 128 -3.21 9.96 2.55
CA THR A 128 -3.69 10.41 3.87
C THR A 128 -4.51 9.35 4.58
N ASP A 129 -4.68 9.50 5.89
CA ASP A 129 -5.58 8.68 6.71
C ASP A 129 -5.30 7.18 6.58
N ILE A 130 -4.08 6.78 6.85
CA ILE A 130 -3.65 5.38 6.87
C ILE A 130 -3.60 4.90 8.32
N HIS A 131 -4.35 3.86 8.63
CA HIS A 131 -4.44 3.32 9.97
C HIS A 131 -4.02 1.86 10.02
N ILE A 132 -3.15 1.51 10.97
CA ILE A 132 -2.74 0.13 11.24
C ILE A 132 -3.03 -0.15 12.71
N LYS A 133 -3.79 -1.21 12.99
CA LYS A 133 -4.21 -1.56 14.34
C LYS A 133 -4.06 -3.04 14.63
N ALA A 134 -3.71 -3.37 15.87
CA ALA A 134 -3.64 -4.73 16.39
C ALA A 134 -2.86 -5.68 15.47
N SER A 135 -1.70 -5.23 14.97
CA SER A 135 -0.93 -5.92 13.95
C SER A 135 0.48 -6.26 14.42
N SER A 136 1.13 -7.22 13.77
CA SER A 136 2.48 -7.68 14.10
C SER A 136 3.28 -7.93 12.83
N PHE A 137 4.47 -7.36 12.77
CA PHE A 137 5.38 -7.49 11.64
C PHE A 137 6.77 -7.93 12.12
N VAL A 138 7.29 -9.00 11.52
CA VAL A 138 8.66 -9.45 11.66
C VAL A 138 9.36 -9.27 10.32
N THR A 139 10.37 -8.41 10.26
CA THR A 139 11.01 -7.97 9.00
C THR A 139 12.53 -7.99 9.10
N SER A 140 13.23 -7.83 7.99
CA SER A 140 14.68 -7.67 7.94
C SER A 140 15.14 -6.23 7.78
N GLY A 141 14.24 -5.28 7.62
CA GLY A 141 14.52 -3.86 7.43
C GLY A 141 13.46 -2.95 8.04
N GLU A 142 13.77 -1.67 8.08
CA GLU A 142 12.92 -0.64 8.68
C GLU A 142 11.75 -0.22 7.80
N ASN A 143 10.73 0.38 8.42
CA ASN A 143 9.64 1.05 7.72
C ASN A 143 10.14 2.29 6.98
N ARG A 144 9.52 2.60 5.83
CA ARG A 144 9.80 3.82 5.08
C ARG A 144 8.50 4.54 4.78
N VAL A 145 8.24 5.62 5.53
CA VAL A 145 7.00 6.41 5.45
C VAL A 145 7.38 7.86 5.19
N GLU A 146 7.01 8.38 4.03
CA GLU A 146 7.40 9.71 3.53
C GLU A 146 6.33 10.79 3.74
N CYS A 147 5.39 10.57 4.68
CA CYS A 147 4.34 11.54 5.03
C CYS A 147 3.86 11.37 6.49
N ASP A 148 3.25 12.40 7.04
CA ASP A 148 2.55 12.35 8.34
C ASP A 148 1.14 11.75 8.19
N CYS A 149 1.02 10.61 7.51
CA CYS A 149 -0.23 10.03 7.10
C CYS A 149 -0.58 8.73 7.83
N LEU A 150 0.37 8.16 8.58
CA LEU A 150 0.24 6.86 9.23
C LEU A 150 -0.05 6.98 10.73
N THR A 151 -1.10 6.33 11.18
CA THR A 151 -1.38 6.07 12.59
C THR A 151 -1.26 4.58 12.87
N SER A 152 -0.42 4.20 13.84
CA SER A 152 -0.25 2.82 14.29
C SER A 152 -0.68 2.67 15.74
N GLU A 153 -1.61 1.76 16.03
CA GLU A 153 -2.11 1.48 17.36
C GLU A 153 -1.98 -0.01 17.69
N GLN A 154 -1.50 -0.34 18.90
CA GLN A 154 -1.37 -1.73 19.35
C GLN A 154 -0.65 -2.62 18.31
N THR A 155 0.36 -2.06 17.64
CA THR A 155 1.07 -2.71 16.53
C THR A 155 2.54 -2.86 16.91
N THR A 156 3.11 -4.01 16.57
CA THR A 156 4.52 -4.32 16.84
C THR A 156 5.31 -4.46 15.55
N TYR A 157 6.53 -3.94 15.56
CA TYR A 157 7.51 -4.06 14.49
C TYR A 157 8.79 -4.66 15.07
N GLU A 158 9.16 -5.84 14.63
CA GLU A 158 10.39 -6.53 15.03
C GLU A 158 11.30 -6.68 13.81
N ILE A 159 12.56 -6.26 13.94
CA ILE A 159 13.58 -6.40 12.91
C ILE A 159 14.55 -7.50 13.33
N LEU A 160 14.76 -8.50 12.47
CA LEU A 160 15.64 -9.64 12.66
C LEU A 160 16.96 -9.47 11.93
#